data_df080ea77412e8294613ce806701b496
#
_entry.id   df080ea77412e8294613ce806701b496
#
_cell.length_a   1.000
_cell.length_b   1.000
_cell.length_c   1.000
_cell.angle_alpha   90.00
_cell.angle_beta   90.00
_cell.angle_gamma   90.00
#
_symmetry.space_group_name_H-M   'P 1'
#
loop_
_entity.id
_entity.type
_entity.pdbx_description
1 polymer ?
#
loop_
_entity_poly.entity_id
_entity_poly.type
_entity_poly.pdbx_seq_one_letter_code
_entity_poly.pdbx_strand_id
1 'polypeptide(L)'
;MRIKSIPTLFVALSLLASGGFAAEGKNLQVLPKDITKDELKKTMDGFAEQLGVKCTFCHVLEQYEKDDRPHKADARRMIKLVQDMKAKKAEYYGPRVKEAVITCGMCHRGKAEPEPFVP
;
A
#
# COMPACT_ATOMS: atom_id res chain seq x y z
N MET A 1 -2.74 -62.64 31.42
CA MET A 1 -3.56 -61.61 30.76
C MET A 1 -2.61 -60.59 30.09
N ARG A 2 -2.44 -60.66 28.76
CA ARG A 2 -1.46 -59.83 28.04
C ARG A 2 -2.17 -58.60 27.50
N ILE A 3 -1.75 -57.42 27.99
CA ILE A 3 -2.25 -56.14 27.52
C ILE A 3 -1.46 -55.80 26.23
N LYS A 4 -2.18 -55.76 25.10
CA LYS A 4 -1.61 -55.35 23.80
C LYS A 4 -1.54 -53.84 23.74
N SER A 5 -0.32 -53.30 23.62
CA SER A 5 -0.05 -51.89 23.41
C SER A 5 -0.51 -51.48 22.00
N ILE A 6 -1.36 -50.46 21.94
CA ILE A 6 -1.81 -49.83 20.69
C ILE A 6 -0.80 -48.70 20.34
N PRO A 7 -0.17 -48.69 19.20
CA PRO A 7 0.71 -47.55 18.81
C PRO A 7 -0.14 -46.34 18.49
N THR A 8 0.08 -45.27 19.24
CA THR A 8 -0.52 -43.96 18.99
C THR A 8 0.12 -43.36 17.73
N LEU A 9 -0.65 -43.30 16.66
CA LEU A 9 -0.25 -42.67 15.40
C LEU A 9 -0.31 -41.13 15.57
N PHE A 10 0.84 -40.50 15.73
CA PHE A 10 0.96 -39.04 15.69
C PHE A 10 0.76 -38.56 14.25
N VAL A 11 -0.41 -38.06 13.94
CA VAL A 11 -0.65 -37.32 12.70
C VAL A 11 -0.05 -35.93 12.88
N ALA A 12 1.13 -35.70 12.29
CA ALA A 12 1.74 -34.39 12.19
C ALA A 12 0.92 -33.56 11.20
N LEU A 13 0.10 -32.65 11.73
CA LEU A 13 -0.63 -31.64 10.95
C LEU A 13 0.38 -30.59 10.48
N SER A 14 0.89 -30.75 9.26
CA SER A 14 1.75 -29.77 8.62
C SER A 14 0.91 -28.53 8.29
N LEU A 15 1.04 -27.48 9.10
CA LEU A 15 0.57 -26.14 8.77
C LEU A 15 1.40 -25.64 7.57
N LEU A 16 0.82 -25.71 6.39
CA LEU A 16 1.30 -24.98 5.21
C LEU A 16 1.11 -23.50 5.49
N ALA A 17 2.13 -22.86 6.05
CA ALA A 17 2.23 -21.41 6.08
C ALA A 17 2.29 -20.95 4.63
N SER A 18 1.20 -20.37 4.13
CA SER A 18 1.16 -19.63 2.86
C SER A 18 2.03 -18.39 3.02
N GLY A 19 3.33 -18.56 2.91
CA GLY A 19 4.29 -17.48 2.89
C GLY A 19 4.13 -16.72 1.58
N GLY A 20 3.30 -15.68 1.57
CA GLY A 20 3.34 -14.67 0.54
C GLY A 20 4.75 -14.08 0.54
N PHE A 21 5.46 -14.18 -0.57
CA PHE A 21 6.76 -13.54 -0.72
C PHE A 21 6.53 -12.03 -0.59
N ALA A 22 7.03 -11.45 0.51
CA ALA A 22 7.10 -10.00 0.64
C ALA A 22 7.89 -9.44 -0.53
N ALA A 23 7.40 -8.37 -1.16
CA ALA A 23 8.19 -7.71 -2.18
C ALA A 23 9.46 -7.20 -1.51
N GLU A 24 10.63 -7.53 -2.09
CA GLU A 24 11.87 -6.85 -1.75
C GLU A 24 11.80 -5.40 -2.27
N GLY A 25 10.86 -4.64 -1.75
CA GLY A 25 10.70 -3.22 -2.05
C GLY A 25 11.84 -2.45 -1.42
N LYS A 26 12.92 -2.30 -2.20
CA LYS A 26 14.05 -1.48 -1.78
C LYS A 26 13.59 -0.03 -1.58
N ASN A 27 14.01 0.58 -0.45
CA ASN A 27 13.73 1.98 -0.14
C ASN A 27 12.23 2.32 0.08
N LEU A 28 11.43 1.38 0.60
CA LEU A 28 10.08 1.67 1.06
C LEU A 28 10.14 2.49 2.36
N GLN A 29 9.65 3.74 2.33
CA GLN A 29 9.69 4.66 3.48
C GLN A 29 8.30 4.93 4.06
N VAL A 30 7.26 4.93 3.24
CA VAL A 30 5.88 5.31 3.62
C VAL A 30 4.85 4.22 3.34
N LEU A 31 5.24 3.15 2.69
CA LEU A 31 4.42 1.97 2.46
C LEU A 31 4.87 0.84 3.40
N PRO A 32 3.99 -0.13 3.73
CA PRO A 32 4.36 -1.30 4.53
C PRO A 32 5.56 -2.02 3.93
N LYS A 33 6.51 -2.42 4.76
CA LYS A 33 7.73 -3.13 4.29
C LYS A 33 7.46 -4.58 3.91
N ASP A 34 6.36 -5.12 4.43
CA ASP A 34 5.85 -6.46 4.18
C ASP A 34 4.83 -6.53 3.03
N ILE A 35 4.61 -5.42 2.31
CA ILE A 35 3.73 -5.36 1.15
C ILE A 35 4.18 -6.36 0.09
N THR A 36 3.26 -7.14 -0.45
CA THR A 36 3.57 -8.08 -1.53
C THR A 36 3.87 -7.35 -2.84
N LYS A 37 4.57 -8.03 -3.76
CA LYS A 37 4.91 -7.44 -5.06
C LYS A 37 3.67 -7.02 -5.86
N ASP A 38 2.62 -7.83 -5.82
CA ASP A 38 1.39 -7.56 -6.56
C ASP A 38 0.61 -6.38 -5.94
N GLU A 39 0.55 -6.31 -4.61
CA GLU A 39 -0.06 -5.17 -3.91
C GLU A 39 0.72 -3.88 -4.13
N LEU A 40 2.06 -3.95 -4.12
CA LEU A 40 2.91 -2.80 -4.41
C LEU A 40 2.66 -2.30 -5.83
N LYS A 41 2.64 -3.22 -6.82
CA LYS A 41 2.34 -2.88 -8.21
C LYS A 41 0.96 -2.23 -8.33
N LYS A 42 -0.07 -2.84 -7.77
CA LYS A 42 -1.44 -2.30 -7.77
C LYS A 42 -1.53 -0.92 -7.11
N THR A 43 -0.79 -0.71 -6.03
CA THR A 43 -0.71 0.58 -5.34
C THR A 43 -0.08 1.65 -6.25
N MET A 44 1.01 1.33 -6.94
CA MET A 44 1.68 2.26 -7.85
C MET A 44 0.84 2.56 -9.08
N ASP A 45 0.18 1.55 -9.67
CA ASP A 45 -0.76 1.74 -10.78
C ASP A 45 -1.91 2.67 -10.36
N GLY A 46 -2.46 2.48 -9.15
CA GLY A 46 -3.50 3.35 -8.59
C GLY A 46 -3.04 4.79 -8.37
N PHE A 47 -1.79 5.02 -7.97
CA PHE A 47 -1.24 6.38 -7.87
C PHE A 47 -1.10 7.02 -9.25
N ALA A 48 -0.57 6.28 -10.23
CA ALA A 48 -0.42 6.76 -11.60
C ALA A 48 -1.76 7.17 -12.21
N GLU A 49 -2.79 6.35 -12.03
CA GLU A 49 -4.16 6.61 -12.50
C GLU A 49 -4.76 7.87 -11.83
N GLN A 50 -4.69 7.94 -10.49
CA GLN A 50 -5.30 9.03 -9.74
C GLN A 50 -4.63 10.39 -9.96
N LEU A 51 -3.35 10.38 -10.37
CA LEU A 51 -2.57 11.58 -10.68
C LEU A 51 -2.49 11.86 -12.19
N GLY A 52 -2.97 10.94 -13.04
CA GLY A 52 -2.87 11.08 -14.49
C GLY A 52 -1.43 11.11 -15.02
N VAL A 53 -0.51 10.39 -14.36
CA VAL A 53 0.93 10.40 -14.70
C VAL A 53 1.45 9.01 -15.06
N LYS A 54 2.61 8.97 -15.71
CA LYS A 54 3.34 7.70 -15.95
C LYS A 54 4.30 7.39 -14.82
N CYS A 55 4.74 6.14 -14.71
CA CYS A 55 5.71 5.69 -13.71
C CYS A 55 7.00 6.52 -13.71
N THR A 56 7.41 7.00 -14.90
CA THR A 56 8.60 7.84 -15.09
C THR A 56 8.49 9.24 -14.50
N PHE A 57 7.31 9.66 -14.09
CA PHE A 57 7.13 10.93 -13.39
C PHE A 57 7.82 10.92 -12.01
N CYS A 58 7.70 9.81 -11.29
CA CYS A 58 8.29 9.65 -9.95
C CYS A 58 9.50 8.71 -9.91
N HIS A 59 9.70 7.88 -10.93
CA HIS A 59 10.74 6.85 -10.94
C HIS A 59 11.65 6.91 -12.15
N VAL A 60 12.89 6.45 -11.98
CA VAL A 60 13.75 6.00 -13.06
C VAL A 60 13.40 4.53 -13.31
N LEU A 61 13.06 4.16 -14.55
CA LEU A 61 12.69 2.80 -14.92
C LEU A 61 13.80 1.83 -14.54
N GLU A 62 13.42 0.65 -14.05
CA GLU A 62 14.30 -0.41 -13.57
C GLU A 62 15.17 -0.05 -12.35
N GLN A 63 15.06 1.19 -11.85
CA GLN A 63 15.74 1.70 -10.67
C GLN A 63 14.74 2.38 -9.73
N TYR A 64 13.63 1.70 -9.46
CA TYR A 64 12.48 2.23 -8.72
C TYR A 64 12.81 2.65 -7.28
N GLU A 65 13.89 2.10 -6.70
CA GLU A 65 14.38 2.44 -5.38
C GLU A 65 15.09 3.81 -5.31
N LYS A 66 15.60 4.33 -6.44
CA LYS A 66 16.34 5.59 -6.47
C LYS A 66 15.43 6.80 -6.19
N ASP A 67 16.00 7.80 -5.57
CA ASP A 67 15.35 9.07 -5.22
C ASP A 67 15.75 10.24 -6.15
N ASP A 68 16.18 9.93 -7.35
CA ASP A 68 16.69 10.92 -8.33
C ASP A 68 15.58 11.84 -8.89
N ARG A 69 14.32 11.45 -8.75
CA ARG A 69 13.17 12.25 -9.20
C ARG A 69 12.56 13.02 -8.04
N PRO A 70 12.47 14.36 -8.09
CA PRO A 70 11.93 15.18 -7.01
C PRO A 70 10.49 14.83 -6.67
N HIS A 71 9.67 14.51 -7.67
CA HIS A 71 8.26 14.14 -7.47
C HIS A 71 8.06 12.88 -6.61
N LYS A 72 9.08 12.01 -6.48
CA LYS A 72 9.02 10.86 -5.58
C LYS A 72 9.01 11.28 -4.11
N ALA A 73 9.76 12.32 -3.76
CA ALA A 73 9.75 12.89 -2.41
C ALA A 73 8.43 13.61 -2.12
N ASP A 74 7.88 14.31 -3.11
CA ASP A 74 6.55 14.95 -3.01
C ASP A 74 5.46 13.91 -2.80
N ALA A 75 5.48 12.83 -3.59
CA ALA A 75 4.53 11.72 -3.45
C ALA A 75 4.58 11.10 -2.05
N ARG A 76 5.76 10.90 -1.47
CA ARG A 76 5.88 10.39 -0.09
C ARG A 76 5.21 11.31 0.94
N ARG A 77 5.36 12.64 0.79
CA ARG A 77 4.68 13.61 1.67
C ARG A 77 3.16 13.52 1.52
N MET A 78 2.67 13.41 0.30
CA MET A 78 1.24 13.28 0.01
C MET A 78 0.66 11.94 0.50
N ILE A 79 1.40 10.84 0.37
CA ILE A 79 1.00 9.54 0.92
C ILE A 79 0.84 9.62 2.44
N LYS A 80 1.79 10.24 3.13
CA LYS A 80 1.69 10.46 4.59
C LYS A 80 0.47 11.31 4.96
N LEU A 81 0.20 12.39 4.23
CA LEU A 81 -0.98 13.22 4.43
C LEU A 81 -2.27 12.38 4.30
N VAL A 82 -2.40 11.59 3.24
CA VAL A 82 -3.57 10.73 3.01
C VAL A 82 -3.69 9.67 4.11
N GLN A 83 -2.58 9.09 4.57
CA GLN A 83 -2.57 8.14 5.68
C GLN A 83 -3.05 8.79 6.98
N ASP A 84 -2.58 9.99 7.30
CA ASP A 84 -3.01 10.75 8.47
C ASP A 84 -4.50 11.09 8.42
N MET A 85 -5.00 11.57 7.28
CA MET A 85 -6.43 11.83 7.07
C MET A 85 -7.26 10.56 7.25
N LYS A 86 -6.79 9.41 6.77
CA LYS A 86 -7.47 8.12 6.96
C LYS A 86 -7.51 7.70 8.43
N ALA A 87 -6.39 7.86 9.14
CA ALA A 87 -6.30 7.52 10.56
C ALA A 87 -7.21 8.41 11.42
N LYS A 88 -7.32 9.69 11.07
CA LYS A 88 -8.14 10.68 11.78
C LYS A 88 -9.50 10.95 11.11
N LYS A 89 -9.98 10.02 10.31
CA LYS A 89 -11.21 10.19 9.52
C LYS A 89 -12.38 10.69 10.34
N ALA A 90 -12.61 10.13 11.52
CA ALA A 90 -13.72 10.53 12.40
C ALA A 90 -13.58 11.97 12.93
N GLU A 91 -12.34 12.42 13.16
CA GLU A 91 -12.04 13.78 13.61
C GLU A 91 -12.33 14.81 12.51
N TYR A 92 -11.87 14.54 11.28
CA TYR A 92 -11.99 15.50 10.17
C TYR A 92 -13.40 15.56 9.58
N TYR A 93 -14.06 14.42 9.47
CA TYR A 93 -15.36 14.33 8.79
C TYR A 93 -16.55 14.18 9.73
N GLY A 94 -16.29 13.93 11.03
CA GLY A 94 -17.32 13.67 12.01
C GLY A 94 -18.08 12.35 11.80
N PRO A 95 -19.06 12.04 12.67
CA PRO A 95 -19.71 10.73 12.70
C PRO A 95 -20.65 10.47 11.52
N ARG A 96 -21.03 11.48 10.75
CA ARG A 96 -21.97 11.34 9.62
C ARG A 96 -21.31 10.75 8.37
N VAL A 97 -20.00 10.89 8.21
CA VAL A 97 -19.29 10.45 7.02
C VAL A 97 -18.59 9.12 7.30
N LYS A 98 -19.39 8.05 7.39
CA LYS A 98 -18.86 6.69 7.64
C LYS A 98 -18.09 6.11 6.47
N GLU A 99 -18.50 6.46 5.24
CA GLU A 99 -18.02 5.85 3.99
C GLU A 99 -17.08 6.74 3.17
N ALA A 100 -16.48 7.78 3.77
CA ALA A 100 -15.54 8.62 3.03
C ALA A 100 -14.32 7.81 2.56
N VAL A 101 -14.17 7.70 1.25
CA VAL A 101 -13.02 7.09 0.60
C VAL A 101 -11.98 8.18 0.35
N ILE A 102 -10.99 8.27 1.24
CA ILE A 102 -9.92 9.25 1.14
C ILE A 102 -8.82 8.69 0.24
N THR A 103 -8.65 9.28 -0.93
CA THR A 103 -7.65 8.87 -1.93
C THR A 103 -6.96 10.09 -2.53
N CYS A 104 -5.86 9.87 -3.26
CA CYS A 104 -5.19 10.93 -4.01
C CYS A 104 -6.14 11.58 -5.04
N GLY A 105 -6.96 10.77 -5.70
CA GLY A 105 -7.92 11.22 -6.71
C GLY A 105 -8.99 12.18 -6.19
N MET A 106 -9.27 12.18 -4.89
CA MET A 106 -10.22 13.11 -4.27
C MET A 106 -9.82 14.58 -4.50
N CYS A 107 -8.52 14.88 -4.44
CA CYS A 107 -7.97 16.21 -4.69
C CYS A 107 -7.39 16.35 -6.10
N HIS A 108 -6.68 15.34 -6.59
CA HIS A 108 -5.93 15.42 -7.84
C HIS A 108 -6.78 15.22 -9.11
N ARG A 109 -7.85 14.42 -9.05
CA ARG A 109 -8.81 14.24 -10.16
C ARG A 109 -8.14 13.86 -11.49
N GLY A 110 -7.11 13.03 -11.46
CA GLY A 110 -6.36 12.63 -12.65
C GLY A 110 -5.33 13.68 -13.12
N LYS A 111 -4.90 14.59 -12.26
CA LYS A 111 -3.88 15.61 -12.54
C LYS A 111 -2.77 15.57 -11.50
N ALA A 112 -1.51 15.69 -11.93
CA ALA A 112 -0.36 15.72 -11.02
C ALA A 112 -0.46 16.87 -10.01
N GLU A 113 -0.96 18.01 -10.45
CA GLU A 113 -1.25 19.18 -9.61
C GLU A 113 -2.77 19.36 -9.50
N PRO A 114 -3.31 19.45 -8.27
CA PRO A 114 -4.71 19.76 -8.07
C PRO A 114 -5.03 21.15 -8.63
N GLU A 115 -6.13 21.28 -9.36
CA GLU A 115 -6.58 22.60 -9.79
C GLU A 115 -7.05 23.41 -8.58
N PRO A 116 -6.61 24.67 -8.45
CA PRO A 116 -7.13 25.55 -7.42
C PRO A 116 -8.63 25.79 -7.66
N PHE A 117 -9.39 25.81 -6.58
CA PHE A 117 -10.76 26.29 -6.66
C PHE A 117 -10.72 27.81 -6.92
N VAL A 118 -11.17 28.22 -8.11
CA VAL A 118 -11.39 29.63 -8.44
C VAL A 118 -12.88 29.87 -8.32
N PRO A 119 -13.36 30.65 -7.32
CA PRO A 119 -14.76 30.97 -7.13
C PRO A 119 -15.32 31.80 -8.28
#